data_a1516f6bab097da996008897a7353241
#
_entry.id   a1516f6bab097da996008897a7353241
#
_cell.length_a   1.000
_cell.length_b   1.000
_cell.length_c   1.000
_cell.angle_alpha   90.00
_cell.angle_beta   90.00
_cell.angle_gamma   90.00
#
_symmetry.space_group_name_H-M   'P 1'
#
loop_
_entity.id
_entity.type
_entity.pdbx_description
1 polymer ?
#
loop_
_entity_poly.entity_id
_entity_poly.type
_entity_poly.pdbx_seq_one_letter_code
_entity_poly.pdbx_strand_id
1 'polypeptide(L)'
;MQVVSFGTKLNTNIVLCLGYFGCMHLGHIELVKRAKQMAADNNCQVALFTFENDVLSVQGKHSKAVFTYQERLKIYQDIGIDIVITANFDDEFRQTKGQDFLSSLMMYNLKGVVFGFDYTCGNDKMNSDQVYDFLACKVPVQVVDAVVVDNTKISTSLVASLIGNSDIDNANKLLTESYFISGNVVKGRHVGSTMGFPTANIAVNNSKLLPIGVFAGYCNVDGKSYKCIVNIGAKPTFEISTHTIEVHLLDYCGNLYGTNLTVRLTKKIREIIKFDTVEQLIAQLQKDKEAVLDD
;
A
#
# COMPACT_ATOMS: atom_id res chain seq x y z
N MET A 1 -12.82 -12.61 1.19
CA MET A 1 -11.59 -12.83 0.39
C MET A 1 -10.83 -14.02 0.97
N GLN A 2 -10.46 -14.98 0.13
CA GLN A 2 -9.62 -16.13 0.49
C GLN A 2 -8.15 -15.81 0.15
N VAL A 3 -7.20 -16.19 1.01
CA VAL A 3 -5.76 -16.08 0.74
C VAL A 3 -5.18 -17.48 0.71
N VAL A 4 -4.46 -17.83 -0.35
CA VAL A 4 -3.87 -19.16 -0.54
C VAL A 4 -2.42 -19.05 -1.02
N SER A 5 -1.59 -19.98 -0.62
CA SER A 5 -0.22 -20.07 -1.13
C SER A 5 -0.22 -20.58 -2.58
N PHE A 6 0.69 -20.07 -3.40
CA PHE A 6 0.94 -20.56 -4.75
C PHE A 6 1.17 -22.07 -4.74
N GLY A 7 0.59 -22.78 -5.70
CA GLY A 7 0.58 -24.24 -5.71
C GLY A 7 -0.60 -24.89 -4.99
N THR A 8 -1.40 -24.14 -4.22
CA THR A 8 -2.62 -24.66 -3.61
C THR A 8 -3.72 -24.86 -4.64
N LYS A 9 -4.29 -26.05 -4.71
CA LYS A 9 -5.39 -26.36 -5.65
C LYS A 9 -6.65 -25.56 -5.29
N LEU A 10 -7.23 -24.92 -6.29
CA LEU A 10 -8.52 -24.24 -6.20
C LEU A 10 -9.60 -25.07 -6.92
N ASN A 11 -10.77 -25.19 -6.29
CA ASN A 11 -11.92 -25.92 -6.86
C ASN A 11 -12.95 -24.98 -7.51
N THR A 12 -12.51 -23.78 -7.90
CA THR A 12 -13.38 -22.77 -8.53
C THR A 12 -12.76 -22.26 -9.82
N ASN A 13 -13.60 -21.75 -10.73
CA ASN A 13 -13.15 -21.05 -11.92
C ASN A 13 -12.71 -19.64 -11.54
N ILE A 14 -11.61 -19.17 -12.09
CA ILE A 14 -11.06 -17.84 -11.80
C ILE A 14 -10.66 -17.09 -13.06
N VAL A 15 -10.76 -15.76 -12.99
CA VAL A 15 -10.01 -14.83 -13.83
C VAL A 15 -8.86 -14.29 -13.00
N LEU A 16 -7.63 -14.46 -13.48
CA LEU A 16 -6.41 -14.17 -12.75
C LEU A 16 -5.79 -12.85 -13.20
N CYS A 17 -5.61 -11.91 -12.27
CA CYS A 17 -4.76 -10.74 -12.45
C CYS A 17 -3.31 -11.07 -12.12
N LEU A 18 -2.38 -10.81 -13.06
CA LEU A 18 -0.94 -10.95 -12.83
C LEU A 18 -0.29 -9.58 -12.60
N GLY A 19 0.45 -9.46 -11.50
CA GLY A 19 1.18 -8.25 -11.14
C GLY A 19 1.79 -8.31 -9.75
N TYR A 20 2.61 -7.33 -9.40
CA TYR A 20 3.12 -7.22 -8.04
C TYR A 20 2.09 -6.59 -7.09
N PHE A 21 1.30 -5.63 -7.56
CA PHE A 21 0.27 -4.92 -6.77
C PHE A 21 0.78 -4.34 -5.43
N GLY A 22 2.01 -3.88 -5.38
CA GLY A 22 2.68 -3.38 -4.18
C GLY A 22 2.06 -2.13 -3.56
N CYS A 23 1.38 -1.33 -4.38
CA CYS A 23 0.47 -0.26 -3.96
C CYS A 23 -0.68 -0.20 -4.96
N MET A 24 -1.91 -0.33 -4.55
CA MET A 24 -3.07 -0.33 -5.47
C MET A 24 -3.28 1.07 -6.07
N HIS A 25 -2.45 1.42 -7.07
CA HIS A 25 -2.58 2.66 -7.83
C HIS A 25 -3.63 2.54 -8.96
N LEU A 26 -4.00 3.67 -9.59
CA LEU A 26 -5.04 3.71 -10.62
C LEU A 26 -4.79 2.76 -11.80
N GLY A 27 -3.52 2.51 -12.17
CA GLY A 27 -3.19 1.51 -13.18
C GLY A 27 -3.54 0.08 -12.75
N HIS A 28 -3.29 -0.28 -11.49
CA HIS A 28 -3.65 -1.58 -10.95
C HIS A 28 -5.18 -1.77 -10.86
N ILE A 29 -5.93 -0.72 -10.50
CA ILE A 29 -7.39 -0.83 -10.42
C ILE A 29 -8.03 -1.04 -11.79
N GLU A 30 -7.42 -0.52 -12.86
CA GLU A 30 -7.90 -0.77 -14.22
C GLU A 30 -7.75 -2.27 -14.58
N LEU A 31 -6.63 -2.91 -14.21
CA LEU A 31 -6.49 -4.38 -14.34
C LEU A 31 -7.60 -5.13 -13.60
N VAL A 32 -7.86 -4.74 -12.35
CA VAL A 32 -8.91 -5.36 -11.52
C VAL A 32 -10.30 -5.15 -12.13
N LYS A 33 -10.60 -3.96 -12.68
CA LYS A 33 -11.87 -3.71 -13.38
C LYS A 33 -12.05 -4.63 -14.56
N ARG A 34 -11.03 -4.81 -15.40
CA ARG A 34 -11.07 -5.72 -16.55
C ARG A 34 -11.27 -7.17 -16.14
N ALA A 35 -10.55 -7.59 -15.08
CA ALA A 35 -10.73 -8.94 -14.54
C ALA A 35 -12.14 -9.17 -13.98
N LYS A 36 -12.71 -8.19 -13.27
CA LYS A 36 -14.09 -8.27 -12.76
C LYS A 36 -15.10 -8.38 -13.87
N GLN A 37 -14.95 -7.59 -14.95
CA GLN A 37 -15.83 -7.69 -16.11
C GLN A 37 -15.74 -9.09 -16.73
N MET A 38 -14.53 -9.57 -17.01
CA MET A 38 -14.31 -10.90 -17.59
C MET A 38 -14.84 -12.02 -16.67
N ALA A 39 -14.68 -11.87 -15.35
CA ALA A 39 -15.18 -12.83 -14.36
C ALA A 39 -16.72 -12.86 -14.32
N ALA A 40 -17.38 -11.71 -14.38
CA ALA A 40 -18.84 -11.61 -14.45
C ALA A 40 -19.39 -12.29 -15.70
N ASP A 41 -18.78 -12.04 -16.88
CA ASP A 41 -19.17 -12.63 -18.16
C ASP A 41 -19.05 -14.17 -18.18
N ASN A 42 -18.18 -14.72 -17.35
CA ASN A 42 -17.90 -16.16 -17.28
C ASN A 42 -18.39 -16.83 -15.98
N ASN A 43 -19.12 -16.12 -15.11
CA ASN A 43 -19.56 -16.57 -13.80
C ASN A 43 -18.42 -17.18 -12.97
N CYS A 44 -17.32 -16.42 -12.83
CA CYS A 44 -16.08 -16.80 -12.17
C CYS A 44 -15.76 -15.88 -11.00
N GLN A 45 -14.79 -16.28 -10.18
CA GLN A 45 -14.19 -15.42 -9.15
C GLN A 45 -12.99 -14.66 -9.70
N VAL A 46 -12.71 -13.48 -9.15
CA VAL A 46 -11.50 -12.71 -9.44
C VAL A 46 -10.38 -13.13 -8.50
N ALA A 47 -9.30 -13.63 -9.06
CA ALA A 47 -8.08 -13.93 -8.33
C ALA A 47 -6.96 -12.92 -8.67
N LEU A 48 -6.12 -12.63 -7.69
CA LEU A 48 -4.95 -11.78 -7.84
C LEU A 48 -3.72 -12.59 -7.44
N PHE A 49 -2.67 -12.61 -8.30
CA PHE A 49 -1.38 -13.18 -7.95
C PHE A 49 -0.45 -12.07 -7.44
N THR A 50 0.17 -12.29 -6.27
CA THR A 50 1.13 -11.33 -5.68
C THR A 50 2.18 -12.03 -4.83
N PHE A 51 3.10 -11.26 -4.25
CA PHE A 51 4.13 -11.76 -3.34
C PHE A 51 3.89 -11.28 -1.91
N GLU A 52 4.21 -12.12 -0.94
CA GLU A 52 4.12 -11.75 0.49
C GLU A 52 5.17 -10.71 0.88
N ASN A 53 6.39 -10.90 0.41
CA ASN A 53 7.49 -9.98 0.63
C ASN A 53 7.54 -8.87 -0.42
N ASP A 54 8.33 -7.83 -0.16
CA ASP A 54 8.50 -6.72 -1.09
C ASP A 54 9.52 -7.04 -2.16
N VAL A 55 9.02 -7.34 -3.36
CA VAL A 55 9.83 -7.66 -4.56
C VAL A 55 10.84 -6.55 -4.89
N LEU A 56 10.44 -5.28 -4.75
CA LEU A 56 11.31 -4.14 -5.09
C LEU A 56 12.47 -4.01 -4.08
N SER A 57 12.22 -4.31 -2.81
CA SER A 57 13.25 -4.38 -1.78
C SER A 57 14.25 -5.50 -2.06
N VAL A 58 13.77 -6.70 -2.38
CA VAL A 58 14.61 -7.84 -2.73
C VAL A 58 15.46 -7.58 -3.99
N GLN A 59 14.92 -6.79 -4.94
CA GLN A 59 15.66 -6.37 -6.14
C GLN A 59 16.61 -5.18 -5.91
N GLY A 60 16.70 -4.64 -4.68
CA GLY A 60 17.54 -3.50 -4.34
C GLY A 60 17.03 -2.15 -4.88
N LYS A 61 15.78 -2.08 -5.37
CA LYS A 61 15.20 -0.84 -5.93
C LYS A 61 14.67 0.10 -4.86
N HIS A 62 14.12 -0.44 -3.77
CA HIS A 62 13.62 0.29 -2.61
C HIS A 62 13.93 -0.50 -1.34
N SER A 63 14.23 0.20 -0.26
CA SER A 63 14.46 -0.43 1.03
C SER A 63 13.17 -0.69 1.83
N LYS A 64 12.03 -0.10 1.40
CA LYS A 64 10.76 -0.13 2.13
C LYS A 64 9.55 -0.17 1.20
N ALA A 65 8.49 -0.86 1.62
CA ALA A 65 7.24 -1.04 0.89
C ALA A 65 6.30 0.17 1.09
N VAL A 66 5.58 0.57 0.05
CA VAL A 66 4.51 1.59 0.14
C VAL A 66 3.43 1.12 1.10
N PHE A 67 2.96 -0.12 0.94
CA PHE A 67 2.05 -0.80 1.87
C PHE A 67 2.65 -2.14 2.27
N THR A 68 2.58 -2.46 3.55
CA THR A 68 2.95 -3.77 4.09
C THR A 68 2.02 -4.86 3.51
N TYR A 69 2.43 -6.12 3.58
CA TYR A 69 1.61 -7.23 3.08
C TYR A 69 0.20 -7.23 3.70
N GLN A 70 0.10 -7.01 5.02
CA GLN A 70 -1.20 -6.97 5.71
C GLN A 70 -2.07 -5.78 5.25
N GLU A 71 -1.48 -4.62 5.02
CA GLU A 71 -2.19 -3.45 4.47
C GLU A 71 -2.66 -3.73 3.04
N ARG A 72 -1.84 -4.38 2.20
CA ARG A 72 -2.22 -4.77 0.84
C ARG A 72 -3.40 -5.74 0.83
N LEU A 73 -3.39 -6.75 1.71
CA LEU A 73 -4.53 -7.68 1.83
C LEU A 73 -5.83 -6.97 2.18
N LYS A 74 -5.78 -5.95 3.06
CA LYS A 74 -6.94 -5.13 3.38
C LYS A 74 -7.43 -4.35 2.14
N ILE A 75 -6.53 -3.71 1.43
CA ILE A 75 -6.86 -2.98 0.17
C ILE A 75 -7.51 -3.95 -0.84
N TYR A 76 -6.97 -5.14 -1.04
CA TYR A 76 -7.52 -6.12 -1.97
C TYR A 76 -8.93 -6.59 -1.57
N GLN A 77 -9.17 -6.74 -0.27
CA GLN A 77 -10.49 -7.06 0.26
C GLN A 77 -11.48 -5.92 0.02
N ASP A 78 -11.08 -4.68 0.31
CA ASP A 78 -11.93 -3.49 0.18
C ASP A 78 -12.32 -3.21 -1.29
N ILE A 79 -11.43 -3.51 -2.24
CA ILE A 79 -11.74 -3.44 -3.67
C ILE A 79 -12.47 -4.69 -4.21
N GLY A 80 -12.78 -5.67 -3.37
CA GLY A 80 -13.60 -6.83 -3.72
C GLY A 80 -12.88 -7.88 -4.57
N ILE A 81 -11.62 -8.21 -4.24
CA ILE A 81 -10.93 -9.40 -4.75
C ILE A 81 -11.48 -10.63 -3.99
N ASP A 82 -11.77 -11.71 -4.71
CA ASP A 82 -12.29 -12.94 -4.12
C ASP A 82 -11.18 -13.84 -3.58
N ILE A 83 -10.08 -13.97 -4.34
CA ILE A 83 -8.96 -14.85 -4.03
C ILE A 83 -7.64 -14.11 -4.22
N VAL A 84 -6.73 -14.24 -3.26
CA VAL A 84 -5.34 -13.80 -3.40
C VAL A 84 -4.44 -15.03 -3.38
N ILE A 85 -3.72 -15.26 -4.47
CA ILE A 85 -2.70 -16.30 -4.58
C ILE A 85 -1.35 -15.65 -4.28
N THR A 86 -0.67 -16.11 -3.23
CA THR A 86 0.57 -15.52 -2.76
C THR A 86 1.76 -16.46 -2.93
N ALA A 87 2.91 -15.91 -3.25
CA ALA A 87 4.20 -16.60 -3.22
C ALA A 87 5.23 -15.78 -2.46
N ASN A 88 6.28 -16.42 -1.97
CA ASN A 88 7.47 -15.72 -1.53
C ASN A 88 8.38 -15.46 -2.73
N PHE A 89 8.86 -14.24 -2.87
CA PHE A 89 9.89 -13.89 -3.86
C PHE A 89 11.27 -14.15 -3.25
N ASP A 90 11.60 -15.44 -3.12
CA ASP A 90 12.87 -15.94 -2.61
C ASP A 90 13.83 -16.30 -3.75
N ASP A 91 15.00 -16.85 -3.41
CA ASP A 91 16.02 -17.20 -4.41
C ASP A 91 15.57 -18.31 -5.35
N GLU A 92 14.75 -19.26 -4.89
CA GLU A 92 14.20 -20.34 -5.72
C GLU A 92 13.19 -19.76 -6.74
N PHE A 93 12.23 -18.95 -6.27
CA PHE A 93 11.26 -18.30 -7.16
C PHE A 93 11.95 -17.37 -8.17
N ARG A 94 12.99 -16.65 -7.73
CA ARG A 94 13.77 -15.74 -8.61
C ARG A 94 14.48 -16.45 -9.75
N GLN A 95 14.82 -17.74 -9.60
CA GLN A 95 15.47 -18.53 -10.65
C GLN A 95 14.48 -19.17 -11.63
N THR A 96 13.17 -19.10 -11.36
CA THR A 96 12.13 -19.66 -12.21
C THR A 96 12.06 -18.89 -13.54
N LYS A 97 12.06 -19.60 -14.67
CA LYS A 97 11.84 -19.00 -15.99
C LYS A 97 10.39 -18.58 -16.18
N GLY A 98 10.16 -17.57 -17.00
CA GLY A 98 8.82 -17.07 -17.28
C GLY A 98 7.87 -18.15 -17.77
N GLN A 99 8.33 -18.99 -18.70
CA GLN A 99 7.53 -20.08 -19.26
C GLN A 99 7.16 -21.15 -18.21
N ASP A 100 8.08 -21.46 -17.28
CA ASP A 100 7.83 -22.44 -16.20
C ASP A 100 6.81 -21.88 -15.20
N PHE A 101 6.95 -20.60 -14.84
CA PHE A 101 5.98 -19.91 -14.01
C PHE A 101 4.59 -19.91 -14.66
N LEU A 102 4.48 -19.50 -15.94
CA LEU A 102 3.20 -19.48 -16.64
C LEU A 102 2.59 -20.87 -16.81
N SER A 103 3.42 -21.90 -17.01
CA SER A 103 2.97 -23.29 -17.07
C SER A 103 2.39 -23.75 -15.74
N SER A 104 2.98 -23.35 -14.62
CA SER A 104 2.48 -23.72 -13.29
C SER A 104 1.13 -23.06 -12.95
N LEU A 105 0.81 -21.92 -13.57
CA LEU A 105 -0.53 -21.30 -13.43
C LEU A 105 -1.64 -22.16 -14.06
N MET A 106 -1.34 -23.04 -14.98
CA MET A 106 -2.33 -23.92 -15.63
C MET A 106 -2.91 -24.98 -14.69
N MET A 107 -2.38 -25.11 -13.47
CA MET A 107 -3.01 -25.93 -12.43
C MET A 107 -4.34 -25.36 -11.93
N TYR A 108 -4.56 -24.06 -12.13
CA TYR A 108 -5.80 -23.40 -11.77
C TYR A 108 -6.83 -23.47 -12.91
N ASN A 109 -8.12 -23.48 -12.55
CA ASN A 109 -9.21 -23.46 -13.53
C ASN A 109 -9.37 -22.02 -14.11
N LEU A 110 -8.38 -21.60 -14.92
CA LEU A 110 -8.36 -20.26 -15.51
C LEU A 110 -9.44 -20.10 -16.58
N LYS A 111 -10.27 -19.07 -16.46
CA LYS A 111 -11.23 -18.61 -17.48
C LYS A 111 -10.80 -17.30 -18.14
N GLY A 112 -9.70 -16.74 -17.67
CA GLY A 112 -9.04 -15.60 -18.25
C GLY A 112 -7.85 -15.15 -17.43
N VAL A 113 -6.96 -14.40 -18.08
CA VAL A 113 -5.77 -13.78 -17.46
C VAL A 113 -5.73 -12.31 -17.88
N VAL A 114 -5.46 -11.42 -16.93
CA VAL A 114 -5.35 -9.99 -17.15
C VAL A 114 -4.01 -9.49 -16.60
N PHE A 115 -3.25 -8.74 -17.39
CA PHE A 115 -2.00 -8.10 -16.97
C PHE A 115 -1.73 -6.80 -17.73
N GLY A 116 -0.78 -6.02 -17.24
CA GLY A 116 -0.41 -4.75 -17.86
C GLY A 116 0.53 -4.92 -19.07
N PHE A 117 0.51 -3.96 -19.98
CA PHE A 117 1.35 -3.92 -21.18
C PHE A 117 2.86 -4.00 -20.87
N ASP A 118 3.29 -3.62 -19.68
CA ASP A 118 4.68 -3.65 -19.20
C ASP A 118 4.97 -4.81 -18.24
N TYR A 119 4.05 -5.77 -18.16
CA TYR A 119 4.24 -6.96 -17.32
C TYR A 119 5.44 -7.77 -17.78
N THR A 120 6.22 -8.21 -16.81
CA THR A 120 7.34 -9.12 -17.04
C THR A 120 7.33 -10.23 -16.00
N CYS A 121 7.72 -11.43 -16.37
CA CYS A 121 7.88 -12.55 -15.45
C CYS A 121 9.13 -13.39 -15.76
N GLY A 122 9.56 -14.16 -14.76
CA GLY A 122 10.71 -15.05 -14.86
C GLY A 122 12.06 -14.35 -14.74
N ASN A 123 13.11 -15.14 -14.52
CA ASN A 123 14.49 -14.67 -14.47
C ASN A 123 14.99 -14.22 -15.85
N ASP A 124 14.39 -14.75 -16.91
CA ASP A 124 14.60 -14.40 -18.31
C ASP A 124 13.86 -13.16 -18.76
N LYS A 125 13.09 -12.52 -17.85
CA LYS A 125 12.33 -11.27 -18.09
C LYS A 125 11.42 -11.36 -19.31
N MET A 126 10.70 -12.46 -19.43
CA MET A 126 9.68 -12.65 -20.45
C MET A 126 8.71 -11.46 -20.44
N ASN A 127 8.62 -10.71 -21.55
CA ASN A 127 7.82 -9.47 -21.64
C ASN A 127 6.33 -9.76 -21.92
N SER A 128 5.50 -8.72 -21.93
CA SER A 128 4.06 -8.82 -22.08
C SER A 128 3.63 -9.51 -23.39
N ASP A 129 4.31 -9.25 -24.50
CA ASP A 129 3.98 -9.88 -25.79
C ASP A 129 4.26 -11.39 -25.76
N GLN A 130 5.42 -11.80 -25.22
CA GLN A 130 5.77 -13.20 -25.05
C GLN A 130 4.84 -13.92 -24.06
N VAL A 131 4.42 -13.22 -22.98
CA VAL A 131 3.42 -13.74 -22.03
C VAL A 131 2.06 -13.91 -22.71
N TYR A 132 1.64 -12.95 -23.53
CA TYR A 132 0.42 -13.03 -24.32
C TYR A 132 0.47 -14.24 -25.27
N ASP A 133 1.52 -14.38 -26.08
CA ASP A 133 1.68 -15.48 -27.04
C ASP A 133 1.63 -16.86 -26.37
N PHE A 134 2.23 -16.97 -25.18
CA PHE A 134 2.22 -18.22 -24.42
C PHE A 134 0.84 -18.57 -23.85
N LEU A 135 0.08 -17.57 -23.38
CA LEU A 135 -1.20 -17.77 -22.70
C LEU A 135 -2.40 -17.82 -23.68
N ALA A 136 -2.39 -17.02 -24.75
CA ALA A 136 -3.53 -16.84 -25.65
C ALA A 136 -3.98 -18.12 -26.35
N CYS A 137 -3.08 -19.08 -26.54
CA CYS A 137 -3.43 -20.41 -27.08
C CYS A 137 -4.09 -21.35 -26.04
N LYS A 138 -4.16 -20.96 -24.75
CA LYS A 138 -4.66 -21.78 -23.65
C LYS A 138 -5.89 -21.20 -22.96
N VAL A 139 -5.92 -19.87 -22.77
CA VAL A 139 -6.97 -19.15 -22.04
C VAL A 139 -7.17 -17.77 -22.67
N PRO A 140 -8.38 -17.16 -22.55
CA PRO A 140 -8.58 -15.76 -22.91
C PRO A 140 -7.61 -14.84 -22.15
N VAL A 141 -6.97 -13.91 -22.87
CA VAL A 141 -6.00 -12.97 -22.30
C VAL A 141 -6.43 -11.54 -22.60
N GLN A 142 -6.32 -10.67 -21.63
CA GLN A 142 -6.47 -9.24 -21.79
C GLN A 142 -5.24 -8.50 -21.31
N VAL A 143 -4.58 -7.77 -22.20
CA VAL A 143 -3.51 -6.84 -21.88
C VAL A 143 -4.11 -5.45 -21.69
N VAL A 144 -3.75 -4.78 -20.62
CA VAL A 144 -4.26 -3.45 -20.29
C VAL A 144 -3.17 -2.41 -20.51
N ASP A 145 -3.53 -1.34 -21.21
CA ASP A 145 -2.63 -0.23 -21.51
C ASP A 145 -2.24 0.57 -20.27
N ALA A 146 -1.19 1.41 -20.41
CA ALA A 146 -0.76 2.30 -19.36
C ALA A 146 -1.85 3.30 -18.97
N VAL A 147 -2.09 3.44 -17.68
CA VAL A 147 -2.84 4.57 -17.15
C VAL A 147 -1.88 5.74 -16.96
N VAL A 148 -2.25 6.89 -17.53
CA VAL A 148 -1.48 8.13 -17.52
C VAL A 148 -2.29 9.20 -16.78
N VAL A 149 -1.65 9.91 -15.85
CA VAL A 149 -2.19 11.08 -15.16
C VAL A 149 -1.21 12.23 -15.38
N ASP A 150 -1.69 13.39 -15.81
CA ASP A 150 -0.88 14.58 -16.11
C ASP A 150 0.34 14.27 -16.99
N ASN A 151 0.11 13.51 -18.08
CA ASN A 151 1.15 13.03 -19.01
C ASN A 151 2.24 12.13 -18.39
N THR A 152 2.03 11.64 -17.18
CA THR A 152 2.97 10.76 -16.50
C THR A 152 2.38 9.37 -16.33
N LYS A 153 3.11 8.34 -16.76
CA LYS A 153 2.74 6.94 -16.51
C LYS A 153 2.78 6.63 -15.03
N ILE A 154 1.70 6.08 -14.50
CA ILE A 154 1.63 5.68 -13.10
C ILE A 154 2.40 4.36 -12.90
N SER A 155 3.18 4.31 -11.80
CA SER A 155 3.89 3.10 -11.38
C SER A 155 4.08 3.07 -9.87
N THR A 156 4.31 1.88 -9.31
CA THR A 156 4.63 1.72 -7.88
C THR A 156 5.88 2.53 -7.50
N SER A 157 6.89 2.59 -8.37
CA SER A 157 8.11 3.36 -8.12
C SER A 157 7.86 4.86 -8.05
N LEU A 158 6.98 5.41 -8.90
CA LEU A 158 6.58 6.82 -8.84
C LEU A 158 5.87 7.12 -7.52
N VAL A 159 4.87 6.30 -7.12
CA VAL A 159 4.17 6.46 -5.84
C VAL A 159 5.15 6.39 -4.67
N ALA A 160 6.07 5.42 -4.67
CA ALA A 160 7.08 5.29 -3.63
C ALA A 160 8.01 6.52 -3.55
N SER A 161 8.41 7.08 -4.70
CA SER A 161 9.22 8.30 -4.76
C SER A 161 8.49 9.51 -4.18
N LEU A 162 7.21 9.70 -4.51
CA LEU A 162 6.39 10.80 -3.99
C LEU A 162 6.26 10.68 -2.46
N ILE A 163 5.94 9.50 -1.94
CA ILE A 163 5.83 9.27 -0.49
C ILE A 163 7.18 9.49 0.20
N GLY A 164 8.28 8.98 -0.36
CA GLY A 164 9.63 9.16 0.17
C GLY A 164 10.06 10.63 0.24
N ASN A 165 9.60 11.45 -0.71
CA ASN A 165 9.77 12.89 -0.74
C ASN A 165 8.71 13.65 0.07
N SER A 166 7.83 12.93 0.78
CA SER A 166 6.74 13.49 1.59
C SER A 166 5.69 14.29 0.79
N ASP A 167 5.59 14.04 -0.50
CA ASP A 167 4.59 14.61 -1.40
C ASP A 167 3.32 13.74 -1.40
N ILE A 168 2.60 13.78 -0.29
CA ILE A 168 1.41 12.95 -0.06
C ILE A 168 0.26 13.38 -0.95
N ASP A 169 0.13 14.67 -1.23
CA ASP A 169 -0.91 15.22 -2.09
C ASP A 169 -0.87 14.59 -3.49
N ASN A 170 0.29 14.56 -4.13
CA ASN A 170 0.44 13.96 -5.45
C ASN A 170 0.44 12.42 -5.40
N ALA A 171 0.96 11.81 -4.33
CA ALA A 171 0.86 10.35 -4.15
C ALA A 171 -0.60 9.90 -4.09
N ASN A 172 -1.45 10.61 -3.33
CA ASN A 172 -2.87 10.29 -3.17
C ASN A 172 -3.67 10.39 -4.48
N LYS A 173 -3.31 11.31 -5.40
CA LYS A 173 -3.92 11.40 -6.73
C LYS A 173 -3.71 10.15 -7.59
N LEU A 174 -2.66 9.39 -7.31
CA LEU A 174 -2.28 8.18 -8.05
C LEU A 174 -2.81 6.89 -7.40
N LEU A 175 -3.19 6.96 -6.12
CA LEU A 175 -3.68 5.83 -5.32
C LEU A 175 -5.21 5.71 -5.41
N THR A 176 -5.74 4.54 -5.11
CA THR A 176 -7.19 4.29 -5.02
C THR A 176 -7.81 4.73 -3.71
N GLU A 177 -7.00 4.83 -2.68
CA GLU A 177 -7.32 5.41 -1.38
C GLU A 177 -6.12 6.22 -0.87
N SER A 178 -6.38 7.19 0.00
CA SER A 178 -5.30 7.99 0.60
C SER A 178 -4.25 7.10 1.25
N TYR A 179 -2.98 7.44 1.08
CA TYR A 179 -1.89 6.75 1.75
C TYR A 179 -2.13 6.67 3.25
N PHE A 180 -2.00 5.48 3.82
CA PHE A 180 -2.29 5.26 5.22
C PHE A 180 -1.18 4.49 5.94
N ILE A 181 -1.20 4.60 7.25
CA ILE A 181 -0.30 3.93 8.17
C ILE A 181 -1.15 3.18 9.18
N SER A 182 -0.91 1.89 9.34
CA SER A 182 -1.59 1.06 10.34
C SER A 182 -0.60 0.50 11.35
N GLY A 183 -0.97 0.53 12.63
CA GLY A 183 -0.15 -0.06 13.68
C GLY A 183 -0.80 0.01 15.05
N ASN A 184 -0.20 -0.70 16.00
CA ASN A 184 -0.67 -0.72 17.38
C ASN A 184 -0.29 0.56 18.12
N VAL A 185 -1.24 1.10 18.88
CA VAL A 185 -0.99 2.24 19.75
C VAL A 185 -0.20 1.78 20.98
N VAL A 186 1.01 2.33 21.13
CA VAL A 186 1.95 2.02 22.21
C VAL A 186 2.15 3.22 23.13
N LYS A 187 2.69 2.97 24.33
CA LYS A 187 3.01 4.04 25.28
C LYS A 187 4.13 4.93 24.74
N GLY A 188 3.91 6.24 24.73
CA GLY A 188 4.89 7.27 24.40
C GLY A 188 5.43 8.01 25.64
N ARG A 189 6.12 9.12 25.40
CA ARG A 189 6.69 9.96 26.48
C ARG A 189 5.68 10.86 27.18
N HIS A 190 4.41 10.90 26.75
CA HIS A 190 3.30 11.70 27.33
C HIS A 190 3.52 13.23 27.35
N VAL A 191 4.49 13.77 26.63
CA VAL A 191 4.80 15.20 26.64
C VAL A 191 3.63 16.03 26.08
N GLY A 192 2.97 15.55 25.02
CA GLY A 192 1.84 16.26 24.40
C GLY A 192 0.63 16.41 25.31
N SER A 193 0.35 15.44 26.20
CA SER A 193 -0.82 15.49 27.07
C SER A 193 -0.72 16.58 28.14
N THR A 194 0.48 16.93 28.61
CA THR A 194 0.68 18.03 29.57
C THR A 194 0.46 19.40 28.94
N MET A 195 0.47 19.48 27.61
CA MET A 195 0.29 20.73 26.85
C MET A 195 -1.10 20.84 26.19
N GLY A 196 -2.05 19.93 26.50
CA GLY A 196 -3.39 19.95 25.92
C GLY A 196 -3.48 19.30 24.52
N PHE A 197 -2.40 18.67 24.02
CA PHE A 197 -2.34 17.96 22.74
C PHE A 197 -1.97 16.49 22.95
N PRO A 198 -2.86 15.66 23.52
CA PRO A 198 -2.58 14.25 23.74
C PRO A 198 -2.32 13.54 22.39
N THR A 199 -1.25 12.74 22.34
CA THR A 199 -0.86 12.01 21.13
C THR A 199 -0.86 10.50 21.38
N ALA A 200 -1.35 9.74 20.38
CA ALA A 200 -1.18 8.31 20.28
C ALA A 200 0.11 8.01 19.51
N ASN A 201 0.97 7.16 20.05
CA ASN A 201 2.18 6.69 19.37
C ASN A 201 1.86 5.39 18.63
N ILE A 202 2.10 5.34 17.31
CA ILE A 202 1.83 4.16 16.49
C ILE A 202 3.13 3.41 16.26
N ALA A 203 3.15 2.13 16.63
CA ALA A 203 4.22 1.20 16.26
C ALA A 203 3.92 0.57 14.91
N VAL A 204 4.82 0.76 13.94
CA VAL A 204 4.68 0.23 12.58
C VAL A 204 5.78 -0.74 12.23
N ASN A 205 5.54 -1.56 11.22
CA ASN A 205 6.56 -2.45 10.67
C ASN A 205 7.70 -1.64 10.04
N ASN A 206 8.94 -2.00 10.34
CA ASN A 206 10.14 -1.32 9.82
C ASN A 206 10.26 -1.37 8.29
N SER A 207 9.59 -2.30 7.63
CA SER A 207 9.54 -2.38 6.16
C SER A 207 8.61 -1.34 5.51
N LYS A 208 7.80 -0.63 6.30
CA LYS A 208 6.88 0.41 5.81
C LYS A 208 7.65 1.65 5.37
N LEU A 209 7.38 2.13 4.14
CA LEU A 209 7.86 3.43 3.67
C LEU A 209 7.09 4.54 4.39
N LEU A 210 7.78 5.45 5.04
CA LEU A 210 7.17 6.54 5.79
C LEU A 210 7.65 7.89 5.23
N PRO A 211 6.74 8.84 4.99
CA PRO A 211 7.11 10.24 4.73
C PRO A 211 7.60 10.89 6.02
N ILE A 212 8.33 12.00 5.91
CA ILE A 212 8.84 12.78 7.04
C ILE A 212 8.16 14.15 7.07
N GLY A 213 7.67 14.57 8.23
CA GLY A 213 6.99 15.87 8.38
C GLY A 213 5.80 15.83 9.31
N VAL A 214 5.01 16.89 9.27
CA VAL A 214 3.71 17.00 9.93
C VAL A 214 2.63 17.03 8.87
N PHE A 215 1.62 16.17 9.05
CA PHE A 215 0.58 15.92 8.05
C PHE A 215 -0.80 16.12 8.66
N ALA A 216 -1.74 16.60 7.84
CA ALA A 216 -3.17 16.44 8.08
C ALA A 216 -3.58 15.00 7.75
N GLY A 217 -4.60 14.52 8.43
CA GLY A 217 -5.15 13.22 8.16
C GLY A 217 -6.45 12.96 8.91
N TYR A 218 -6.93 11.73 8.77
CA TYR A 218 -8.08 11.25 9.52
C TYR A 218 -7.94 9.77 9.88
N CYS A 219 -8.65 9.38 10.93
CA CYS A 219 -8.77 7.99 11.33
C CYS A 219 -10.19 7.69 11.80
N ASN A 220 -10.58 6.43 11.70
CA ASN A 220 -11.86 5.96 12.22
C ASN A 220 -11.64 5.24 13.56
N VAL A 221 -12.37 5.67 14.58
CA VAL A 221 -12.39 5.03 15.89
C VAL A 221 -13.85 4.77 16.25
N ASP A 222 -14.19 3.52 16.53
CA ASP A 222 -15.54 3.09 16.90
C ASP A 222 -16.63 3.56 15.91
N GLY A 223 -16.33 3.52 14.61
CA GLY A 223 -17.24 3.90 13.53
C GLY A 223 -17.37 5.41 13.29
N LYS A 224 -16.67 6.24 14.07
CA LYS A 224 -16.64 7.70 13.90
C LYS A 224 -15.30 8.16 13.32
N SER A 225 -15.36 9.08 12.34
CA SER A 225 -14.18 9.69 11.74
C SER A 225 -13.71 10.89 12.55
N TYR A 226 -12.40 10.94 12.81
CA TYR A 226 -11.74 12.05 13.51
C TYR A 226 -10.64 12.61 12.62
N LYS A 227 -10.62 13.94 12.44
CA LYS A 227 -9.46 14.64 11.85
C LYS A 227 -8.27 14.53 12.81
N CYS A 228 -7.06 14.47 12.30
CA CYS A 228 -5.87 14.35 13.13
C CYS A 228 -4.66 15.06 12.55
N ILE A 229 -3.75 15.45 13.44
CA ILE A 229 -2.39 15.90 13.12
C ILE A 229 -1.45 14.70 13.29
N VAL A 230 -0.65 14.42 12.28
CA VAL A 230 0.29 13.28 12.27
C VAL A 230 1.71 13.79 12.17
N ASN A 231 2.50 13.59 13.21
CA ASN A 231 3.92 13.92 13.23
C ASN A 231 4.75 12.64 12.98
N ILE A 232 5.51 12.62 11.86
CA ILE A 232 6.37 11.51 11.48
C ILE A 232 7.82 12.01 11.46
N GLY A 233 8.58 11.66 12.49
CA GLY A 233 9.95 12.10 12.67
C GLY A 233 10.95 10.95 12.72
N ALA A 234 12.21 11.21 12.35
CA ALA A 234 13.29 10.27 12.57
C ALA A 234 13.73 10.34 14.04
N LYS A 235 13.88 9.16 14.70
CA LYS A 235 14.63 9.10 15.98
C LYS A 235 16.12 9.07 15.66
N PRO A 236 16.91 10.01 16.19
CA PRO A 236 18.37 9.88 16.17
C PRO A 236 18.80 8.84 17.22
N THR A 237 18.75 7.56 16.90
CA THR A 237 19.36 6.50 17.70
C THR A 237 20.46 5.82 16.89
N PHE A 238 21.58 5.50 17.54
CA PHE A 238 22.85 5.12 16.93
C PHE A 238 22.83 3.80 16.13
N GLU A 239 21.75 3.00 16.14
CA GLU A 239 21.79 1.67 15.53
C GLU A 239 20.70 1.32 14.52
N ILE A 240 19.54 1.99 14.49
CA ILE A 240 18.53 1.79 13.44
C ILE A 240 17.68 3.07 13.38
N SER A 241 17.47 3.64 12.19
CA SER A 241 16.56 4.78 12.00
C SER A 241 15.10 4.38 12.27
N THR A 242 14.74 4.36 13.54
CA THR A 242 13.34 4.15 13.94
C THR A 242 12.59 5.48 13.82
N HIS A 243 11.49 5.48 13.06
CA HIS A 243 10.60 6.63 12.99
C HIS A 243 9.68 6.64 14.21
N THR A 244 9.36 7.83 14.71
CA THR A 244 8.24 8.05 15.64
C THR A 244 7.05 8.51 14.83
N ILE A 245 5.88 7.93 15.11
CA ILE A 245 4.61 8.35 14.53
C ILE A 245 3.71 8.73 15.69
N GLU A 246 3.46 10.01 15.82
CA GLU A 246 2.61 10.58 16.85
C GLU A 246 1.36 11.17 16.21
N VAL A 247 0.20 10.73 16.66
CA VAL A 247 -1.11 11.13 16.11
C VAL A 247 -1.91 11.82 17.18
N HIS A 248 -2.25 13.08 16.95
CA HIS A 248 -3.18 13.85 17.76
C HIS A 248 -4.55 13.86 17.09
N LEU A 249 -5.53 13.16 17.66
CA LEU A 249 -6.92 13.16 17.18
C LEU A 249 -7.62 14.40 17.70
N LEU A 250 -8.21 15.18 16.79
CA LEU A 250 -9.00 16.35 17.17
C LEU A 250 -10.35 15.91 17.77
N ASP A 251 -10.75 16.54 18.84
CA ASP A 251 -12.03 16.32 19.54
C ASP A 251 -12.27 14.87 20.00
N TYR A 252 -11.18 14.10 20.21
CA TYR A 252 -11.24 12.76 20.76
C TYR A 252 -10.82 12.74 22.23
N CYS A 253 -11.67 12.15 23.07
CA CYS A 253 -11.43 11.95 24.49
C CYS A 253 -11.60 10.48 24.85
N GLY A 254 -10.59 9.65 24.61
CA GLY A 254 -10.65 8.22 24.90
C GLY A 254 -9.26 7.60 25.06
N ASN A 255 -9.25 6.31 25.42
CA ASN A 255 -8.03 5.54 25.54
C ASN A 255 -7.84 4.67 24.29
N LEU A 256 -6.75 4.87 23.57
CA LEU A 256 -6.39 4.11 22.35
C LEU A 256 -5.30 3.05 22.59
N TYR A 257 -4.74 2.94 23.80
CA TYR A 257 -3.66 1.99 24.06
C TYR A 257 -4.04 0.55 23.78
N GLY A 258 -3.16 -0.14 23.05
CA GLY A 258 -3.35 -1.54 22.66
C GLY A 258 -4.33 -1.74 21.50
N THR A 259 -4.96 -0.68 20.98
CA THR A 259 -5.79 -0.77 19.77
C THR A 259 -4.92 -0.67 18.52
N ASN A 260 -5.39 -1.23 17.40
CA ASN A 260 -4.79 -1.01 16.09
C ASN A 260 -5.43 0.22 15.46
N LEU A 261 -4.65 1.26 15.18
CA LEU A 261 -5.10 2.50 14.57
C LEU A 261 -4.61 2.59 13.12
N THR A 262 -5.53 2.88 12.21
CA THR A 262 -5.23 3.20 10.81
C THR A 262 -5.45 4.69 10.58
N VAL A 263 -4.39 5.39 10.21
CA VAL A 263 -4.39 6.84 9.96
C VAL A 263 -4.14 7.09 8.48
N ARG A 264 -5.06 7.77 7.81
CA ARG A 264 -4.94 8.20 6.41
C ARG A 264 -4.40 9.62 6.37
N LEU A 265 -3.31 9.83 5.61
CA LEU A 265 -2.72 11.13 5.40
C LEU A 265 -3.40 11.83 4.22
N THR A 266 -3.81 13.08 4.39
CA THR A 266 -4.45 13.87 3.33
C THR A 266 -3.47 14.81 2.67
N LYS A 267 -2.72 15.61 3.44
CA LYS A 267 -1.71 16.53 2.91
C LYS A 267 -0.58 16.79 3.90
N LYS A 268 0.54 17.27 3.39
CA LYS A 268 1.64 17.76 4.22
C LYS A 268 1.33 19.17 4.73
N ILE A 269 1.40 19.37 6.05
CA ILE A 269 1.22 20.71 6.67
C ILE A 269 2.56 21.45 6.67
N ARG A 270 3.64 20.79 7.13
CA ARG A 270 4.97 21.38 7.25
C ARG A 270 6.09 20.38 7.48
N GLU A 271 7.32 20.85 7.42
CA GLU A 271 8.50 20.12 7.87
C GLU A 271 8.58 20.01 9.40
N ILE A 272 9.46 19.12 9.88
CA ILE A 272 9.79 19.02 11.31
C ILE A 272 10.55 20.29 11.73
N ILE A 273 10.09 20.92 12.80
CA ILE A 273 10.72 22.12 13.38
C ILE A 273 11.21 21.77 14.78
N LYS A 274 12.39 22.28 15.15
CA LYS A 274 12.86 22.29 16.54
C LYS A 274 12.41 23.59 17.20
N PHE A 275 11.93 23.49 18.43
CA PHE A 275 11.47 24.62 19.21
C PHE A 275 12.39 24.81 20.41
N ASP A 276 12.74 26.06 20.71
CA ASP A 276 13.59 26.42 21.85
C ASP A 276 12.79 26.52 23.13
N THR A 277 11.46 26.78 23.05
CA THR A 277 10.57 26.90 24.20
C THR A 277 9.26 26.13 24.00
N VAL A 278 8.60 25.81 25.11
CA VAL A 278 7.30 25.12 25.12
C VAL A 278 6.21 26.00 24.51
N GLU A 279 6.27 27.30 24.76
CA GLU A 279 5.31 28.28 24.23
C GLU A 279 5.32 28.33 22.70
N GLN A 280 6.53 28.30 22.09
CA GLN A 280 6.68 28.21 20.64
C GLN A 280 6.06 26.93 20.08
N LEU A 281 6.27 25.79 20.75
CA LEU A 281 5.67 24.50 20.35
C LEU A 281 4.14 24.58 20.43
N ILE A 282 3.57 25.08 21.51
CA ILE A 282 2.11 25.21 21.69
C ILE A 282 1.51 26.12 20.60
N ALA A 283 2.14 27.28 20.35
CA ALA A 283 1.68 28.20 19.31
C ALA A 283 1.70 27.56 17.91
N GLN A 284 2.70 26.71 17.62
CA GLN A 284 2.76 25.99 16.35
C GLN A 284 1.71 24.88 16.28
N LEU A 285 1.49 24.11 17.34
CA LEU A 285 0.45 23.08 17.39
C LEU A 285 -0.95 23.67 17.18
N GLN A 286 -1.21 24.90 17.65
CA GLN A 286 -2.47 25.59 17.40
C GLN A 286 -2.63 25.92 15.90
N LYS A 287 -1.59 26.42 15.24
CA LYS A 287 -1.59 26.65 13.78
C LYS A 287 -1.79 25.36 12.98
N ASP A 288 -1.13 24.28 13.40
CA ASP A 288 -1.28 22.96 12.77
C ASP A 288 -2.74 22.48 12.89
N LYS A 289 -3.39 22.71 14.06
CA LYS A 289 -4.80 22.37 14.27
C LYS A 289 -5.72 23.17 13.33
N GLU A 290 -5.49 24.46 13.19
CA GLU A 290 -6.26 25.34 12.27
C GLU A 290 -6.11 24.83 10.83
N ALA A 291 -4.87 24.52 10.37
CA ALA A 291 -4.61 23.99 9.04
C ALA A 291 -5.32 22.65 8.75
N VAL A 292 -5.54 21.80 9.78
CA VAL A 292 -6.29 20.54 9.64
C VAL A 292 -7.80 20.79 9.62
N LEU A 293 -8.30 21.81 10.32
CA LEU A 293 -9.73 22.11 10.33
C LEU A 293 -10.19 22.72 9.01
N ASP A 294 -9.32 23.49 8.34
CA ASP A 294 -9.58 24.13 7.04
C ASP A 294 -9.45 23.15 5.85
N ASP A 295 -8.96 21.94 6.05
CA ASP A 295 -8.81 20.87 5.07
C ASP A 295 -10.09 20.03 4.98
#